data_30f61c69d2074eb4d2685d0e8df1098a
#
_entry.id   30f61c69d2074eb4d2685d0e8df1098a
#
_cell.length_a   1.000
_cell.length_b   1.000
_cell.length_c   1.000
_cell.angle_alpha   90.00
_cell.angle_beta   90.00
_cell.angle_gamma   90.00
#
_symmetry.space_group_name_H-M   'P 1'
#
loop_
_entity.id
_entity.type
_entity.pdbx_description
1 polymer ?
#
loop_
_entity_poly.entity_id
_entity_poly.type
_entity_poly.pdbx_seq_one_letter_code
_entity_poly.pdbx_strand_id
1 'polypeptide(L)'
;MKALDLRGIVPAPVTPFTRDGRIDHQAIKRLGSWLGSVKGVKGLVVLGHAGEGTFLTQQEQADVIRSFVDSTEGRVPVIAGITGEGTEVAALEAQRAVDAGASAGLLYPSHGWLRFGYQKGAPQDRYRVVYEESGLPLILFQYPDVTKATYNL
;
A
#
# COMPACT_ATOMS: atom_id res chain seq x y z
N MET A 1 13.88 -13.68 -3.74
CA MET A 1 12.88 -13.25 -2.71
C MET A 1 12.03 -14.45 -2.30
N LYS A 2 11.72 -14.58 -1.00
CA LYS A 2 10.79 -15.62 -0.51
C LYS A 2 9.39 -15.25 -0.99
N ALA A 3 8.66 -16.20 -1.60
CA ALA A 3 7.29 -15.95 -2.05
C ALA A 3 6.41 -15.58 -0.84
N LEU A 4 5.60 -14.53 -0.96
CA LEU A 4 4.66 -14.11 0.07
C LEU A 4 3.47 -15.08 0.09
N ASP A 5 3.21 -15.70 1.24
CA ASP A 5 2.00 -16.50 1.44
C ASP A 5 0.95 -15.66 2.17
N LEU A 6 0.02 -15.11 1.41
CA LEU A 6 -1.07 -14.26 1.91
C LEU A 6 -2.41 -15.01 2.04
N ARG A 7 -2.39 -16.35 2.03
CA ARG A 7 -3.60 -17.16 2.23
C ARG A 7 -4.08 -17.06 3.67
N GLY A 8 -5.01 -16.15 3.92
CA GLY A 8 -5.54 -15.82 5.25
C GLY A 8 -6.14 -14.43 5.28
N ILE A 9 -6.14 -13.81 6.44
CA ILE A 9 -6.67 -12.46 6.63
C ILE A 9 -5.54 -11.46 6.45
N VAL A 10 -5.78 -10.44 5.63
CA VAL A 10 -4.86 -9.31 5.41
C VAL A 10 -5.63 -8.02 5.71
N PRO A 11 -5.67 -7.56 6.98
CA PRO A 11 -6.38 -6.34 7.34
C PRO A 11 -5.70 -5.10 6.76
N ALA A 12 -6.52 -4.08 6.51
CA ALA A 12 -6.08 -2.74 6.11
C ALA A 12 -6.33 -1.76 7.28
N PRO A 13 -5.36 -1.60 8.20
CA PRO A 13 -5.51 -0.71 9.34
C PRO A 13 -5.59 0.76 8.92
N VAL A 14 -6.24 1.56 9.77
CA VAL A 14 -6.19 3.02 9.71
C VAL A 14 -4.80 3.53 10.10
N THR A 15 -4.48 4.76 9.71
CA THR A 15 -3.33 5.50 10.24
C THR A 15 -3.81 6.30 11.46
N PRO A 16 -3.37 5.97 12.69
CA PRO A 16 -3.72 6.75 13.86
C PRO A 16 -3.09 8.14 13.85
N PHE A 17 -3.89 9.15 14.26
CA PHE A 17 -3.44 10.52 14.44
C PHE A 17 -3.62 10.98 15.87
N THR A 18 -2.76 11.89 16.29
CA THR A 18 -2.90 12.64 17.54
C THR A 18 -4.00 13.70 17.41
N ARG A 19 -4.43 14.30 18.52
CA ARG A 19 -5.49 15.34 18.49
C ARG A 19 -5.12 16.58 17.68
N ASP A 20 -3.83 16.85 17.53
CA ASP A 20 -3.28 17.97 16.74
C ASP A 20 -2.97 17.58 15.29
N GLY A 21 -3.43 16.40 14.84
CA GLY A 21 -3.37 15.97 13.45
C GLY A 21 -2.02 15.39 13.01
N ARG A 22 -1.08 15.14 13.92
CA ARG A 22 0.17 14.44 13.61
C ARG A 22 0.00 12.92 13.68
N ILE A 23 0.82 12.17 12.96
CA ILE A 23 0.82 10.71 13.04
C ILE A 23 1.18 10.25 14.46
N ASP A 24 0.35 9.38 15.04
CA ASP A 24 0.62 8.75 16.33
C ASP A 24 1.38 7.43 16.16
N HIS A 25 2.71 7.52 16.09
CA HIS A 25 3.58 6.36 15.94
C HIS A 25 3.46 5.36 17.10
N GLN A 26 3.11 5.81 18.30
CA GLN A 26 2.91 4.90 19.43
C GLN A 26 1.61 4.10 19.28
N ALA A 27 0.55 4.72 18.79
CA ALA A 27 -0.68 4.02 18.47
C ALA A 27 -0.48 3.05 17.31
N ILE A 28 0.29 3.42 16.27
CA ILE A 28 0.69 2.51 15.19
C ILE A 28 1.41 1.28 15.76
N LYS A 29 2.37 1.48 16.66
CA LYS A 29 3.12 0.38 17.28
C LYS A 29 2.20 -0.59 18.03
N ARG A 30 1.26 -0.07 18.82
CA ARG A 30 0.27 -0.91 19.53
C ARG A 30 -0.64 -1.67 18.55
N LEU A 31 -1.16 -0.96 17.54
CA LEU A 31 -2.07 -1.52 16.55
C LEU A 31 -1.39 -2.61 15.69
N GLY A 32 -0.20 -2.33 15.18
CA GLY A 32 0.56 -3.26 14.34
C GLY A 32 1.00 -4.50 15.12
N SER A 33 1.47 -4.33 16.35
CA SER A 33 1.84 -5.45 17.21
C SER A 33 0.63 -6.34 17.54
N TRP A 34 -0.51 -5.73 17.85
CA TRP A 34 -1.75 -6.48 18.09
C TRP A 34 -2.21 -7.23 16.84
N LEU A 35 -2.35 -6.56 15.70
CA LEU A 35 -2.78 -7.20 14.44
C LEU A 35 -1.83 -8.32 14.02
N GLY A 36 -0.51 -8.10 14.12
CA GLY A 36 0.49 -9.11 13.79
C GLY A 36 0.49 -10.33 14.73
N SER A 37 -0.14 -10.23 15.89
CA SER A 37 -0.30 -11.35 16.84
C SER A 37 -1.58 -12.15 16.64
N VAL A 38 -2.56 -11.63 15.87
CA VAL A 38 -3.85 -12.29 15.68
C VAL A 38 -3.70 -13.53 14.80
N LYS A 39 -4.15 -14.67 15.31
CA LYS A 39 -4.11 -15.95 14.57
C LYS A 39 -4.88 -15.84 13.25
N GLY A 40 -4.24 -16.19 12.15
CA GLY A 40 -4.82 -16.17 10.82
C GLY A 40 -4.54 -14.89 10.02
N VAL A 41 -3.99 -13.84 10.65
CA VAL A 41 -3.44 -12.67 9.93
C VAL A 41 -2.16 -13.09 9.21
N LYS A 42 -2.06 -12.73 7.92
CA LYS A 42 -0.97 -13.10 7.02
C LYS A 42 -0.23 -11.90 6.41
N GLY A 43 -0.67 -10.70 6.70
CA GLY A 43 -0.05 -9.45 6.26
C GLY A 43 -0.88 -8.25 6.74
N LEU A 44 -0.33 -7.05 6.62
CA LEU A 44 -1.03 -5.79 6.88
C LEU A 44 -0.92 -4.91 5.63
N VAL A 45 -2.05 -4.40 5.13
CA VAL A 45 -2.06 -3.39 4.06
C VAL A 45 -2.13 -2.01 4.70
N VAL A 46 -1.02 -1.30 4.71
CA VAL A 46 -0.93 0.07 5.26
C VAL A 46 -1.01 1.10 4.14
N LEU A 47 -1.41 2.33 4.43
CA LEU A 47 -1.48 3.43 3.45
C LEU A 47 -2.41 3.17 2.25
N GLY A 48 -3.30 2.17 2.33
CA GLY A 48 -4.41 2.07 1.41
C GLY A 48 -5.46 3.15 1.70
N HIS A 49 -6.66 3.03 1.12
CA HIS A 49 -7.74 4.01 1.37
C HIS A 49 -8.07 4.14 2.86
N ALA A 50 -8.19 3.02 3.58
CA ALA A 50 -8.44 3.03 5.03
C ALA A 50 -7.29 3.67 5.83
N GLY A 51 -6.07 3.54 5.35
CA GLY A 51 -4.87 4.14 5.96
C GLY A 51 -4.58 5.57 5.50
N GLU A 52 -5.45 6.16 4.70
CA GLU A 52 -5.40 7.56 4.26
C GLU A 52 -4.09 7.93 3.53
N GLY A 53 -3.41 6.96 2.91
CA GLY A 53 -2.09 7.15 2.31
C GLY A 53 -2.00 8.28 1.29
N THR A 54 -3.07 8.52 0.53
CA THR A 54 -3.17 9.60 -0.48
C THR A 54 -3.07 11.01 0.13
N PHE A 55 -3.40 11.15 1.41
CA PHE A 55 -3.44 12.45 2.10
C PHE A 55 -2.16 12.77 2.88
N LEU A 56 -1.24 11.84 2.95
CA LEU A 56 0.02 12.00 3.67
C LEU A 56 1.14 12.50 2.74
N THR A 57 2.06 13.26 3.32
CA THR A 57 3.30 13.62 2.63
C THR A 57 4.16 12.37 2.40
N GLN A 58 5.09 12.44 1.45
CA GLN A 58 6.00 11.34 1.14
C GLN A 58 6.81 10.87 2.35
N GLN A 59 7.20 11.80 3.21
CA GLN A 59 7.95 11.48 4.43
C GLN A 59 7.06 10.75 5.43
N GLU A 60 5.82 11.23 5.64
CA GLU A 60 4.85 10.58 6.52
C GLU A 60 4.49 9.17 6.04
N GLN A 61 4.33 8.97 4.73
CA GLN A 61 4.11 7.63 4.16
C GLN A 61 5.25 6.68 4.53
N ALA A 62 6.51 7.11 4.33
CA ALA A 62 7.67 6.30 4.68
C ALA A 62 7.74 6.00 6.18
N ASP A 63 7.43 6.98 7.03
CA ASP A 63 7.47 6.83 8.49
C ASP A 63 6.35 5.91 9.01
N VAL A 64 5.15 5.96 8.41
CA VAL A 64 4.06 5.01 8.70
C VAL A 64 4.46 3.59 8.34
N ILE A 65 5.03 3.37 7.13
CA ILE A 65 5.48 2.04 6.71
C ILE A 65 6.51 1.50 7.71
N ARG A 66 7.57 2.27 8.03
CA ARG A 66 8.61 1.87 9.01
C ARG A 66 7.99 1.50 10.35
N SER A 67 7.07 2.34 10.86
CA SER A 67 6.43 2.11 12.15
C SER A 67 5.62 0.80 12.18
N PHE A 68 4.92 0.46 11.11
CA PHE A 68 4.23 -0.83 11.01
C PHE A 68 5.21 -1.99 10.83
N VAL A 69 6.25 -1.85 10.01
CA VAL A 69 7.30 -2.88 9.83
C VAL A 69 7.94 -3.21 11.18
N ASP A 70 8.36 -2.20 11.93
CA ASP A 70 8.95 -2.38 13.24
C ASP A 70 7.96 -3.03 14.23
N SER A 71 6.70 -2.63 14.18
CA SER A 71 5.68 -3.13 15.12
C SER A 71 5.31 -4.60 14.90
N THR A 72 5.44 -5.10 13.68
CA THR A 72 5.15 -6.51 13.40
C THR A 72 6.28 -7.45 13.81
N GLU A 73 7.50 -6.92 14.02
CA GLU A 73 8.68 -7.72 14.40
C GLU A 73 8.93 -8.92 13.47
N GLY A 74 8.60 -8.76 12.19
CA GLY A 74 8.73 -9.81 11.18
C GLY A 74 7.69 -10.94 11.25
N ARG A 75 6.69 -10.85 12.15
CA ARG A 75 5.63 -11.87 12.27
C ARG A 75 4.76 -11.96 11.03
N VAL A 76 4.47 -10.82 10.42
CA VAL A 76 3.70 -10.72 9.18
C VAL A 76 4.29 -9.64 8.27
N PRO A 77 4.23 -9.81 6.94
CA PRO A 77 4.69 -8.80 6.00
C PRO A 77 3.80 -7.55 6.03
N VAL A 78 4.42 -6.39 5.77
CA VAL A 78 3.73 -5.13 5.56
C VAL A 78 3.65 -4.86 4.05
N ILE A 79 2.44 -4.59 3.58
CA ILE A 79 2.11 -4.29 2.18
C ILE A 79 1.76 -2.81 2.13
N ALA A 80 2.48 -2.03 1.35
CA ALA A 80 2.23 -0.60 1.22
C ALA A 80 1.19 -0.30 0.13
N GLY A 81 0.18 0.51 0.42
CA GLY A 81 -0.67 1.09 -0.61
C GLY A 81 0.16 2.03 -1.50
N ILE A 82 0.09 1.84 -2.81
CA ILE A 82 0.74 2.68 -3.83
C ILE A 82 -0.36 3.40 -4.60
N THR A 83 -0.53 4.67 -4.29
CA THR A 83 -1.70 5.46 -4.69
C THR A 83 -1.37 6.60 -5.67
N GLY A 84 -0.10 6.82 -5.99
CA GLY A 84 0.36 7.87 -6.89
C GLY A 84 -0.40 7.87 -8.22
N GLU A 85 -0.95 9.03 -8.62
CA GLU A 85 -1.80 9.14 -9.81
C GLU A 85 -1.03 8.88 -11.12
N GLY A 86 0.12 9.49 -11.29
CA GLY A 86 1.01 9.24 -12.42
C GLY A 86 1.82 7.97 -12.24
N THR A 87 2.16 7.29 -13.34
CA THR A 87 2.95 6.05 -13.30
C THR A 87 4.32 6.28 -12.66
N GLU A 88 5.04 7.32 -13.03
CA GLU A 88 6.33 7.71 -12.45
C GLU A 88 6.21 8.03 -10.95
N VAL A 89 5.14 8.73 -10.56
CA VAL A 89 4.89 9.04 -9.14
C VAL A 89 4.66 7.76 -8.34
N ALA A 90 3.90 6.81 -8.90
CA ALA A 90 3.67 5.52 -8.27
C ALA A 90 4.96 4.68 -8.17
N ALA A 91 5.83 4.72 -9.19
CA ALA A 91 7.13 4.04 -9.17
C ALA A 91 8.03 4.59 -8.06
N LEU A 92 8.13 5.91 -7.93
CA LEU A 92 8.87 6.55 -6.84
C LEU A 92 8.26 6.27 -5.46
N GLU A 93 6.94 6.19 -5.36
CA GLU A 93 6.24 5.80 -4.13
C GLU A 93 6.58 4.34 -3.75
N ALA A 94 6.59 3.44 -4.73
CA ALA A 94 6.97 2.04 -4.53
C ALA A 94 8.44 1.88 -4.11
N GLN A 95 9.37 2.65 -4.70
CA GLN A 95 10.76 2.66 -4.26
C GLN A 95 10.89 3.09 -2.79
N ARG A 96 10.21 4.19 -2.40
CA ARG A 96 10.20 4.63 -0.99
C ARG A 96 9.61 3.57 -0.05
N ALA A 97 8.59 2.83 -0.52
CA ALA A 97 8.03 1.73 0.26
C ALA A 97 9.05 0.60 0.46
N VAL A 98 9.84 0.25 -0.56
CA VAL A 98 10.97 -0.70 -0.42
C VAL A 98 11.97 -0.21 0.62
N ASP A 99 12.42 1.04 0.52
CA ASP A 99 13.38 1.64 1.45
C ASP A 99 12.86 1.73 2.88
N ALA A 100 11.54 1.79 3.04
CA ALA A 100 10.86 1.77 4.34
C ALA A 100 10.59 0.35 4.87
N GLY A 101 10.94 -0.71 4.11
CA GLY A 101 10.84 -2.10 4.55
C GLY A 101 9.55 -2.82 4.16
N ALA A 102 8.73 -2.27 3.25
CA ALA A 102 7.56 -2.96 2.74
C ALA A 102 7.95 -4.24 1.98
N SER A 103 7.16 -5.29 2.13
CA SER A 103 7.36 -6.59 1.50
C SER A 103 6.64 -6.72 0.14
N ALA A 104 5.63 -5.90 -0.08
CA ALA A 104 4.87 -5.80 -1.33
C ALA A 104 4.17 -4.45 -1.41
N GLY A 105 3.71 -4.10 -2.61
CA GLY A 105 2.85 -2.94 -2.86
C GLY A 105 1.45 -3.37 -3.27
N LEU A 106 0.40 -2.73 -2.72
CA LEU A 106 -0.95 -2.78 -3.25
C LEU A 106 -1.11 -1.60 -4.20
N LEU A 107 -0.99 -1.86 -5.51
CA LEU A 107 -1.02 -0.82 -6.53
C LEU A 107 -2.45 -0.48 -6.94
N TYR A 108 -2.82 0.77 -6.72
CA TYR A 108 -4.13 1.32 -7.10
C TYR A 108 -4.13 1.83 -8.55
N PRO A 109 -5.27 1.71 -9.25
CA PRO A 109 -5.46 2.42 -10.51
C PRO A 109 -5.49 3.93 -10.26
N SER A 110 -5.11 4.71 -11.27
CA SER A 110 -5.25 6.18 -11.22
C SER A 110 -6.72 6.58 -11.07
N HIS A 111 -7.03 7.51 -10.17
CA HIS A 111 -8.38 8.07 -10.06
C HIS A 111 -8.78 8.87 -11.31
N GLY A 112 -7.81 9.39 -12.05
CA GLY A 112 -8.04 10.02 -13.33
C GLY A 112 -8.76 9.11 -14.33
N TRP A 113 -8.53 7.82 -14.25
CA TRP A 113 -9.21 6.84 -15.11
C TRP A 113 -10.71 6.76 -14.88
N LEU A 114 -11.17 7.01 -13.64
CA LEU A 114 -12.60 7.08 -13.31
C LEU A 114 -13.32 8.19 -14.07
N ARG A 115 -12.62 9.32 -14.30
CA ARG A 115 -13.18 10.51 -14.90
C ARG A 115 -12.97 10.58 -16.41
N PHE A 116 -11.79 10.18 -16.87
CA PHE A 116 -11.35 10.40 -18.25
C PHE A 116 -11.19 9.11 -19.05
N GLY A 117 -11.33 7.96 -18.40
CA GLY A 117 -10.97 6.67 -19.01
C GLY A 117 -9.46 6.51 -19.14
N TYR A 118 -9.05 5.47 -19.85
CA TYR A 118 -7.65 5.16 -20.14
C TYR A 118 -7.50 4.52 -21.51
N GLN A 119 -6.31 4.63 -22.10
CA GLN A 119 -6.00 3.98 -23.36
C GLN A 119 -5.73 2.49 -23.15
N LYS A 120 -6.01 1.68 -24.18
CA LYS A 120 -5.69 0.25 -24.17
C LYS A 120 -4.21 0.03 -23.86
N GLY A 121 -3.91 -0.80 -22.90
CA GLY A 121 -2.55 -1.11 -22.45
C GLY A 121 -2.04 -0.24 -21.29
N ALA A 122 -2.68 0.90 -20.99
CA ALA A 122 -2.21 1.78 -19.93
C ALA A 122 -2.12 1.12 -18.54
N PRO A 123 -3.06 0.25 -18.10
CA PRO A 123 -2.91 -0.48 -16.85
C PRO A 123 -1.68 -1.39 -16.85
N GLN A 124 -1.47 -2.15 -17.90
CA GLN A 124 -0.35 -3.08 -18.02
C GLN A 124 0.99 -2.34 -18.01
N ASP A 125 1.08 -1.21 -18.72
CA ASP A 125 2.27 -0.35 -18.70
C ASP A 125 2.55 0.20 -17.32
N ARG A 126 1.51 0.66 -16.61
CA ARG A 126 1.66 1.16 -15.24
C ARG A 126 2.24 0.07 -14.32
N TYR A 127 1.70 -1.15 -14.38
CA TYR A 127 2.18 -2.25 -13.52
C TYR A 127 3.62 -2.62 -13.84
N ARG A 128 3.93 -2.71 -15.14
CA ARG A 128 5.27 -3.03 -15.61
C ARG A 128 6.28 -1.99 -15.11
N VAL A 129 6.03 -0.70 -15.35
CA VAL A 129 6.95 0.38 -14.96
C VAL A 129 7.14 0.41 -13.44
N VAL A 130 6.06 0.37 -12.65
CA VAL A 130 6.16 0.40 -11.18
C VAL A 130 6.97 -0.80 -10.65
N TYR A 131 6.79 -1.98 -11.24
CA TYR A 131 7.55 -3.15 -10.84
C TYR A 131 9.02 -3.08 -11.28
N GLU A 132 9.29 -2.71 -12.52
CA GLU A 132 10.65 -2.62 -13.07
C GLU A 132 11.51 -1.60 -12.31
N GLU A 133 10.94 -0.45 -11.98
CA GLU A 133 11.64 0.63 -11.27
C GLU A 133 11.86 0.35 -9.78
N SER A 134 10.92 -0.33 -9.12
CA SER A 134 11.00 -0.55 -7.67
C SER A 134 11.49 -1.95 -7.28
N GLY A 135 11.30 -2.95 -8.13
CA GLY A 135 11.47 -4.36 -7.78
C GLY A 135 10.49 -4.87 -6.72
N LEU A 136 9.51 -4.05 -6.32
CA LEU A 136 8.54 -4.40 -5.27
C LEU A 136 7.48 -5.37 -5.85
N PRO A 137 7.26 -6.55 -5.24
CA PRO A 137 6.15 -7.41 -5.64
C PRO A 137 4.82 -6.66 -5.54
N LEU A 138 3.98 -6.75 -6.59
CA LEU A 138 2.74 -5.99 -6.66
C LEU A 138 1.52 -6.88 -6.50
N ILE A 139 0.56 -6.38 -5.72
CA ILE A 139 -0.83 -6.84 -5.67
C ILE A 139 -1.65 -5.78 -6.39
N LEU A 140 -2.45 -6.18 -7.36
CA LEU A 140 -3.24 -5.23 -8.15
C LEU A 140 -4.57 -4.99 -7.49
N PHE A 141 -4.85 -3.73 -7.13
CA PHE A 141 -6.16 -3.33 -6.63
C PHE A 141 -7.09 -3.03 -7.79
N GLN A 142 -8.29 -3.56 -7.73
CA GLN A 142 -9.33 -3.28 -8.73
C GLN A 142 -10.60 -2.79 -8.03
N TYR A 143 -11.12 -1.67 -8.53
CA TYR A 143 -12.41 -1.19 -8.08
C TYR A 143 -13.55 -2.05 -8.68
N PRO A 144 -14.71 -2.15 -8.01
CA PRO A 144 -15.89 -2.76 -8.60
C PRO A 144 -16.30 -2.08 -9.91
N ASP A 145 -16.92 -2.82 -10.84
CA ASP A 145 -17.36 -2.32 -12.15
C ASP A 145 -18.22 -1.07 -12.07
N VAL A 146 -19.02 -0.93 -11.02
CA VAL A 146 -19.86 0.25 -10.77
C VAL A 146 -19.07 1.55 -10.69
N THR A 147 -17.79 1.49 -10.34
CA THR A 147 -16.92 2.67 -10.26
C THR A 147 -16.33 3.06 -11.60
N LYS A 148 -16.46 2.23 -12.63
CA LYS A 148 -15.84 2.39 -13.96
C LYS A 148 -14.30 2.50 -13.95
N ALA A 149 -13.65 2.16 -12.84
CA ALA A 149 -12.19 2.08 -12.72
C ALA A 149 -11.67 0.63 -12.79
N THR A 150 -12.48 -0.26 -13.34
CA THR A 150 -12.05 -1.62 -13.65
C THR A 150 -11.22 -1.64 -14.92
N TYR A 151 -10.25 -2.51 -14.97
CA TYR A 151 -9.45 -2.77 -16.16
C TYR A 151 -9.54 -4.24 -16.53
N ASN A 152 -9.60 -4.50 -17.84
CA ASN A 152 -9.45 -5.84 -18.37
C ASN A 152 -7.94 -6.15 -18.46
N LEU A 153 -7.52 -7.18 -17.76
CA LEU A 153 -6.16 -7.71 -17.83
C LEU A 153 -5.97 -8.57 -19.06
#